data_14ddadbb1cea95c6598fd3ba4d33b4a4
#
_entry.id   14ddadbb1cea95c6598fd3ba4d33b4a4
#
_cell.length_a   1.000
_cell.length_b   1.000
_cell.length_c   1.000
_cell.angle_alpha   90.00
_cell.angle_beta   90.00
_cell.angle_gamma   90.00
#
_symmetry.space_group_name_H-M   'P 1'
#
loop_
_entity.id
_entity.type
_entity.pdbx_description
1 polymer ?
#
loop_
_entity_poly.entity_id
_entity_poly.type
_entity_poly.pdbx_seq_one_letter_code
_entity_poly.pdbx_strand_id
1 'polypeptide(L)'
;MTLKHWALVSGAVACLNGLGSPLVLASPWVEPGDAYGRFRLQQAADQGRLDATVTTWPLARSNARNTRPSGESRDLSLWNDLAGNIGGSARVTFSGRTDPDFVRGFGGSVRTAGEVDSTLEYIGDTWALALSPSYVPDPADDEKLRLDGSYLATTFHNWTAGAGYIDRWWGPGWQSSLILSDNARPAPSVWLDRRNTDTSSSPWLSWLGPWQFTGFVSRLESERYVPDANLIGMRLNFRPLDGLEVGFSRLIQWGGEGQPQSLSSFWDSFTGKDNYGSNGERQDPGNQLGGIDLRYGFSVSERTFGLYTQVVGEDEAGYLPSRKVYQLGFDWTSRLLGGQQQWYLEGVDTLSESLFGGDSRPNYAYEHFNYRSGMRYLGRNLATTFDSDARAVTLGVYHFSAPEVQWQLALTWADLNREGGVRFNKGAGTEVDYAVPAFNQEVVMLQISHTRPVAVGEITVQIGLLSDDVVLADDRVSELSGALEWRIPL
;
A
#
# COMPACT_ATOMS: atom_id res chain seq x y z
N MET A 1 -9.29 -0.69 35.73
CA MET A 1 -8.09 -1.33 35.13
C MET A 1 -6.86 -0.81 35.85
N THR A 2 -6.10 -1.66 36.53
CA THR A 2 -5.16 -1.26 37.58
C THR A 2 -3.77 -0.97 37.02
N LEU A 3 -3.09 0.04 37.56
CA LEU A 3 -1.72 0.53 37.25
C LEU A 3 -0.60 -0.52 37.08
N LYS A 4 -0.87 -1.80 37.27
CA LYS A 4 0.13 -2.87 37.19
C LYS A 4 0.60 -3.24 35.78
N HIS A 5 -0.14 -2.88 34.72
CA HIS A 5 0.23 -3.23 33.33
C HIS A 5 1.19 -2.22 32.69
N TRP A 6 1.28 -1.00 33.21
CA TRP A 6 2.21 0.03 32.70
C TRP A 6 3.67 -0.20 33.13
N ALA A 7 3.88 -0.95 34.22
CA ALA A 7 5.23 -1.21 34.72
C ALA A 7 6.04 -2.20 33.86
N LEU A 8 5.38 -3.04 33.04
CA LEU A 8 6.05 -4.00 32.16
C LEU A 8 6.54 -3.34 30.86
N VAL A 9 5.84 -2.33 30.35
CA VAL A 9 6.27 -1.57 29.17
C VAL A 9 7.44 -0.64 29.53
N SER A 10 7.41 -0.01 30.70
CA SER A 10 8.50 0.85 31.20
C SER A 10 9.79 0.09 31.52
N GLY A 11 9.70 -1.20 31.88
CA GLY A 11 10.86 -2.03 32.21
C GLY A 11 11.68 -2.48 30.99
N ALA A 12 11.04 -2.64 29.80
CA ALA A 12 11.74 -3.00 28.57
C ALA A 12 12.54 -1.83 27.96
N VAL A 13 12.08 -0.59 28.18
CA VAL A 13 12.73 0.63 27.70
C VAL A 13 14.04 0.95 28.46
N ALA A 14 14.13 0.59 29.73
CA ALA A 14 15.28 0.91 30.57
C ALA A 14 16.56 0.09 30.26
N CYS A 15 16.45 -1.02 29.52
CA CYS A 15 17.60 -1.87 29.20
C CYS A 15 18.35 -1.46 27.91
N LEU A 16 17.83 -0.55 27.10
CA LEU A 16 18.41 -0.14 25.81
C LEU A 16 19.26 1.14 25.91
N ASN A 17 19.29 1.83 27.04
CA ASN A 17 19.99 3.11 27.22
C ASN A 17 21.52 3.02 27.39
N GLY A 18 22.17 1.96 26.92
CA GLY A 18 23.61 1.71 27.12
C GLY A 18 24.56 2.08 25.98
N LEU A 19 24.07 2.47 24.81
CA LEU A 19 24.93 2.78 23.65
C LEU A 19 24.53 4.11 23.00
N GLY A 20 25.25 5.16 23.33
CA GLY A 20 25.06 6.51 22.80
C GLY A 20 25.51 6.63 21.35
N SER A 21 24.60 6.33 20.41
CA SER A 21 24.66 6.77 19.02
C SER A 21 23.26 7.28 18.65
N PRO A 22 23.11 8.30 17.80
CA PRO A 22 21.81 8.71 17.35
C PRO A 22 21.11 7.51 16.66
N LEU A 23 20.00 7.07 17.23
CA LEU A 23 19.21 5.95 16.73
C LEU A 23 18.60 6.37 15.40
N VAL A 24 19.17 5.93 14.30
CA VAL A 24 18.54 6.01 12.99
C VAL A 24 17.50 4.91 12.94
N LEU A 25 16.24 5.29 12.73
CA LEU A 25 15.13 4.37 12.49
C LEU A 25 15.44 3.56 11.23
N ALA A 26 15.77 2.30 11.38
CA ALA A 26 16.15 1.44 10.28
C ALA A 26 15.13 0.31 10.12
N SER A 27 14.30 0.37 9.07
CA SER A 27 13.51 -0.76 8.57
C SER A 27 14.37 -1.58 7.59
N PRO A 28 14.19 -2.93 7.47
CA PRO A 28 14.92 -3.74 6.49
C PRO A 28 14.51 -3.41 5.05
N TRP A 29 13.44 -2.66 4.87
CA TRP A 29 12.90 -2.21 3.60
C TRP A 29 12.45 -0.74 3.66
N VAL A 30 12.21 -0.15 2.49
CA VAL A 30 11.50 1.11 2.33
C VAL A 30 10.01 0.80 2.27
N GLU A 31 9.24 1.36 3.19
CA GLU A 31 7.82 1.06 3.37
C GLU A 31 6.94 1.93 2.46
N PRO A 32 5.70 1.50 2.15
CA PRO A 32 4.65 2.43 1.79
C PRO A 32 4.54 3.51 2.87
N GLY A 33 4.35 4.77 2.45
CA GLY A 33 4.41 5.92 3.37
C GLY A 33 5.75 6.67 3.35
N ASP A 34 6.86 6.02 3.02
CA ASP A 34 8.15 6.69 2.83
C ASP A 34 8.24 7.30 1.42
N ALA A 35 7.60 8.46 1.26
CA ALA A 35 7.58 9.18 -0.01
C ALA A 35 8.98 9.67 -0.46
N TYR A 36 9.85 10.03 0.48
CA TYR A 36 11.22 10.44 0.17
C TYR A 36 12.07 9.26 -0.31
N GLY A 37 12.00 8.14 0.37
CA GLY A 37 12.69 6.90 -0.04
C GLY A 37 12.25 6.44 -1.44
N ARG A 38 10.93 6.44 -1.70
CA ARG A 38 10.39 6.14 -3.03
C ARG A 38 10.89 7.10 -4.08
N PHE A 39 10.80 8.42 -3.84
CA PHE A 39 11.30 9.46 -4.75
C PHE A 39 12.75 9.22 -5.14
N ARG A 40 13.63 8.96 -4.16
CA ARG A 40 15.07 8.76 -4.40
C ARG A 40 15.36 7.50 -5.21
N LEU A 41 14.70 6.38 -4.88
CA LEU A 41 14.88 5.11 -5.58
C LEU A 41 14.34 5.19 -7.01
N GLN A 42 13.15 5.76 -7.20
CA GLN A 42 12.55 5.93 -8.50
C GLN A 42 13.39 6.87 -9.39
N GLN A 43 13.85 8.01 -8.86
CA GLN A 43 14.74 8.93 -9.59
C GLN A 43 16.03 8.24 -10.02
N ALA A 44 16.67 7.46 -9.13
CA ALA A 44 17.90 6.73 -9.47
C ALA A 44 17.66 5.67 -10.56
N ALA A 45 16.51 4.98 -10.51
CA ALA A 45 16.11 4.00 -11.52
C ALA A 45 15.85 4.66 -12.90
N ASP A 46 15.15 5.79 -12.92
CA ASP A 46 14.81 6.53 -14.15
C ASP A 46 16.04 7.18 -14.79
N GLN A 47 17.06 7.48 -13.99
CA GLN A 47 18.36 7.95 -14.46
C GLN A 47 19.30 6.81 -14.90
N GLY A 48 18.85 5.56 -14.83
CA GLY A 48 19.67 4.38 -15.16
C GLY A 48 20.82 4.14 -14.17
N ARG A 49 20.80 4.77 -12.99
CA ARG A 49 21.82 4.63 -11.94
C ARG A 49 21.52 3.47 -10.99
N LEU A 50 20.26 3.08 -10.86
CA LEU A 50 19.80 1.95 -10.05
C LEU A 50 19.28 0.85 -10.95
N ASP A 51 19.80 -0.36 -10.76
CA ASP A 51 19.36 -1.56 -11.49
C ASP A 51 18.43 -2.40 -10.60
N ALA A 52 17.23 -1.84 -10.34
CA ALA A 52 16.20 -2.46 -9.50
C ALA A 52 14.80 -2.11 -10.00
N THR A 53 13.83 -2.95 -9.64
CA THR A 53 12.40 -2.63 -9.78
C THR A 53 11.97 -1.65 -8.72
N VAL A 54 11.00 -0.76 -9.02
CA VAL A 54 10.54 0.33 -8.13
C VAL A 54 9.02 0.49 -8.06
N THR A 55 8.26 -0.53 -8.48
CA THR A 55 6.78 -0.49 -8.46
C THR A 55 6.14 -1.49 -7.48
N THR A 56 6.96 -2.15 -6.63
CA THR A 56 6.48 -3.08 -5.59
C THR A 56 7.06 -2.68 -4.24
N TRP A 57 6.18 -2.37 -3.30
CA TRP A 57 6.54 -1.95 -1.95
C TRP A 57 5.90 -2.87 -0.91
N PRO A 58 6.59 -3.15 0.20
CA PRO A 58 7.90 -2.62 0.62
C PRO A 58 9.04 -3.11 -0.27
N LEU A 59 10.05 -2.26 -0.48
CA LEU A 59 11.23 -2.57 -1.27
C LEU A 59 12.45 -2.77 -0.37
N ALA A 60 13.07 -3.96 -0.42
CA ALA A 60 14.22 -4.26 0.41
C ALA A 60 15.35 -3.22 0.22
N ARG A 61 15.87 -2.65 1.32
CA ARG A 61 16.91 -1.62 1.30
C ARG A 61 18.18 -2.09 0.61
N SER A 62 18.46 -3.41 0.62
CA SER A 62 19.60 -3.99 -0.10
C SER A 62 19.58 -3.71 -1.61
N ASN A 63 18.40 -3.46 -2.22
CA ASN A 63 18.29 -3.10 -3.64
C ASN A 63 18.94 -1.77 -3.95
N ALA A 64 18.93 -0.85 -3.00
CA ALA A 64 19.66 0.37 -3.13
C ALA A 64 21.20 0.12 -3.36
N ARG A 65 21.78 -1.06 -3.16
CA ARG A 65 23.17 -1.44 -3.48
C ARG A 65 23.38 -1.88 -4.94
N ASN A 66 22.33 -2.04 -5.70
CA ASN A 66 22.40 -2.43 -7.12
C ASN A 66 22.67 -1.23 -8.02
N THR A 67 23.53 -0.29 -7.59
CA THR A 67 23.91 0.85 -8.40
C THR A 67 24.85 0.42 -9.53
N ARG A 68 24.56 0.89 -10.72
CA ARG A 68 25.52 0.83 -11.82
C ARG A 68 26.72 1.72 -11.47
N PRO A 69 27.96 1.28 -11.70
CA PRO A 69 29.13 2.10 -11.46
C PRO A 69 29.13 3.30 -12.42
N SER A 70 28.51 4.39 -12.05
CA SER A 70 28.76 5.69 -12.66
C SER A 70 29.85 6.36 -11.82
N GLY A 71 30.97 6.70 -12.45
CA GLY A 71 32.19 7.10 -11.79
C GLY A 71 32.16 8.40 -10.95
N GLU A 72 31.06 8.71 -10.27
CA GLU A 72 30.94 9.86 -9.39
C GLU A 72 30.58 9.44 -7.95
N SER A 73 31.43 9.84 -7.04
CA SER A 73 31.36 9.60 -5.59
C SER A 73 30.10 10.16 -4.87
N ARG A 74 29.16 10.76 -5.59
CA ARG A 74 27.95 11.39 -5.03
C ARG A 74 26.82 10.42 -4.68
N ASP A 75 26.83 9.20 -5.20
CA ASP A 75 25.77 8.21 -4.94
C ASP A 75 25.93 7.48 -3.61
N LEU A 76 27.07 7.59 -2.94
CA LEU A 76 27.27 7.05 -1.59
C LEU A 76 26.34 7.68 -0.53
N SER A 77 25.86 8.92 -0.73
CA SER A 77 24.93 9.55 0.21
C SER A 77 23.54 8.91 0.18
N LEU A 78 23.03 8.54 -0.99
CA LEU A 78 21.77 7.81 -1.13
C LEU A 78 21.79 6.48 -0.37
N TRP A 79 22.93 5.84 -0.37
CA TRP A 79 23.21 4.57 0.29
C TRP A 79 23.23 4.68 1.80
N ASN A 80 23.91 5.68 2.32
CA ASN A 80 24.00 5.91 3.75
C ASN A 80 22.64 6.28 4.33
N ASP A 81 21.81 6.99 3.55
CA ASP A 81 20.47 7.40 3.95
C ASP A 81 19.47 6.25 3.89
N LEU A 82 19.60 5.33 2.91
CA LEU A 82 18.66 4.23 2.71
C LEU A 82 19.18 2.87 3.20
N ALA A 83 20.47 2.69 3.39
CA ALA A 83 21.12 1.40 3.66
C ALA A 83 20.88 0.85 5.07
N GLY A 84 19.95 1.35 5.84
CA GLY A 84 19.52 0.86 7.14
C GLY A 84 20.64 0.24 7.98
N ASN A 85 20.92 0.77 9.14
CA ASN A 85 21.93 0.22 10.02
C ASN A 85 21.42 -1.05 10.73
N ILE A 86 22.29 -2.04 10.91
CA ILE A 86 22.06 -3.14 11.85
C ILE A 86 21.96 -2.54 13.25
N GLY A 87 20.92 -2.90 14.00
CA GLY A 87 20.74 -2.40 15.36
C GLY A 87 19.29 -2.31 15.78
N GLY A 88 19.06 -1.82 16.98
CA GLY A 88 17.76 -1.57 17.57
C GLY A 88 17.34 -0.11 17.44
N SER A 89 16.05 0.10 17.31
CA SER A 89 15.38 1.40 17.38
C SER A 89 14.11 1.32 18.21
N ALA A 90 13.72 2.42 18.82
CA ALA A 90 12.48 2.54 19.54
C ALA A 90 11.84 3.91 19.27
N ARG A 91 10.50 3.93 19.18
CA ARG A 91 9.74 5.18 19.05
C ARG A 91 8.39 5.08 19.72
N VAL A 92 7.83 6.21 20.06
CA VAL A 92 6.42 6.36 20.42
C VAL A 92 5.80 7.36 19.46
N THR A 93 4.60 7.05 18.97
CA THR A 93 3.83 7.91 18.08
C THR A 93 2.50 8.27 18.73
N PHE A 94 2.15 9.54 18.71
CA PHE A 94 0.83 10.04 19.04
C PHE A 94 0.21 10.57 17.78
N SER A 95 -0.98 10.12 17.44
CA SER A 95 -1.67 10.60 16.26
C SER A 95 -3.16 10.76 16.49
N GLY A 96 -3.80 11.61 15.69
CA GLY A 96 -5.23 11.80 15.73
C GLY A 96 -5.72 12.68 14.59
N ARG A 97 -7.00 12.52 14.24
CA ARG A 97 -7.68 13.27 13.20
C ARG A 97 -9.13 13.58 13.58
N THR A 98 -9.69 14.60 12.93
CA THR A 98 -11.05 15.08 13.23
C THR A 98 -12.15 14.29 12.51
N ASP A 99 -11.86 13.76 11.33
CA ASP A 99 -12.82 13.08 10.44
C ASP A 99 -12.26 11.75 9.94
N PRO A 100 -13.09 10.84 9.43
CA PRO A 100 -12.60 9.58 8.86
C PRO A 100 -11.54 9.80 7.79
N ASP A 101 -10.54 8.93 7.74
CA ASP A 101 -9.53 8.93 6.69
C ASP A 101 -10.15 8.44 5.39
N PHE A 102 -10.45 9.34 4.45
CA PHE A 102 -11.10 8.96 3.20
C PHE A 102 -10.11 8.82 2.06
N VAL A 103 -9.31 9.85 1.79
CA VAL A 103 -8.38 9.83 0.65
C VAL A 103 -6.96 9.54 1.10
N ARG A 104 -6.46 8.38 0.68
CA ARG A 104 -5.14 7.88 1.06
C ARG A 104 -4.31 7.57 -0.18
N GLY A 105 -3.14 8.17 -0.29
CA GLY A 105 -2.14 7.91 -1.32
C GLY A 105 -0.87 7.29 -0.73
N PHE A 106 0.16 7.09 -1.54
CA PHE A 106 1.41 6.43 -1.13
C PHE A 106 2.09 7.09 0.09
N GLY A 107 1.98 8.39 0.27
CA GLY A 107 2.55 9.09 1.43
C GLY A 107 1.86 8.79 2.76
N GLY A 108 0.77 8.03 2.73
CA GLY A 108 0.01 7.69 3.91
C GLY A 108 -0.73 8.86 4.55
N SER A 109 -1.52 8.56 5.56
CA SER A 109 -2.23 9.53 6.40
C SER A 109 -2.52 8.93 7.77
N VAL A 110 -2.85 9.78 8.74
CA VAL A 110 -3.37 9.33 10.05
C VAL A 110 -4.70 8.63 9.85
N ARG A 111 -4.87 7.41 10.39
CA ARG A 111 -6.06 6.56 10.16
C ARG A 111 -7.19 6.80 11.14
N THR A 112 -6.89 7.24 12.35
CA THR A 112 -7.80 7.16 13.51
C THR A 112 -8.04 8.52 14.16
N ALA A 113 -9.16 8.67 14.85
CA ALA A 113 -9.46 9.87 15.65
C ALA A 113 -8.45 10.09 16.78
N GLY A 114 -7.86 9.02 17.31
CA GLY A 114 -6.79 9.07 18.29
C GLY A 114 -6.09 7.73 18.41
N GLU A 115 -4.76 7.74 18.42
CA GLU A 115 -3.95 6.53 18.53
C GLU A 115 -2.65 6.83 19.28
N VAL A 116 -2.23 5.88 20.09
CA VAL A 116 -0.90 5.85 20.68
C VAL A 116 -0.23 4.54 20.27
N ASP A 117 0.85 4.66 19.52
CA ASP A 117 1.68 3.56 19.06
C ASP A 117 3.03 3.54 19.77
N SER A 118 3.60 2.36 19.97
CA SER A 118 4.95 2.17 20.51
C SER A 118 5.65 1.12 19.67
N THR A 119 6.64 1.50 18.89
CA THR A 119 7.41 0.58 18.03
C THR A 119 8.77 0.29 18.63
N LEU A 120 9.10 -1.00 18.75
CA LEU A 120 10.45 -1.53 19.03
C LEU A 120 10.88 -2.33 17.80
N GLU A 121 11.99 -1.96 17.19
CA GLU A 121 12.51 -2.66 16.02
C GLU A 121 13.96 -3.07 16.24
N TYR A 122 14.33 -4.24 15.77
CA TYR A 122 15.71 -4.72 15.72
C TYR A 122 16.00 -5.36 14.37
N ILE A 123 17.06 -4.89 13.72
CA ILE A 123 17.55 -5.42 12.46
C ILE A 123 18.91 -6.07 12.68
N GLY A 124 18.97 -7.38 12.51
CA GLY A 124 20.18 -8.18 12.50
C GLY A 124 20.68 -8.47 11.08
N ASP A 125 21.71 -9.29 10.96
CA ASP A 125 22.32 -9.67 9.68
C ASP A 125 21.37 -10.50 8.79
N THR A 126 20.62 -11.40 9.38
CA THR A 126 19.75 -12.38 8.67
C THR A 126 18.31 -12.37 9.16
N TRP A 127 17.96 -11.62 10.18
CA TRP A 127 16.63 -11.53 10.73
C TRP A 127 16.32 -10.11 11.18
N ALA A 128 15.05 -9.76 11.18
CA ALA A 128 14.53 -8.50 11.69
C ALA A 128 13.20 -8.74 12.42
N LEU A 129 12.98 -7.98 13.47
CA LEU A 129 11.77 -8.01 14.27
C LEU A 129 11.30 -6.58 14.52
N ALA A 130 10.02 -6.33 14.35
CA ALA A 130 9.36 -5.15 14.89
C ALA A 130 8.17 -5.57 15.75
N LEU A 131 7.97 -4.89 16.86
CA LEU A 131 6.80 -4.98 17.71
C LEU A 131 6.20 -3.59 17.87
N SER A 132 5.00 -3.39 17.32
CA SER A 132 4.32 -2.08 17.23
C SER A 132 2.90 -2.17 17.81
N PRO A 133 2.74 -2.39 19.14
CA PRO A 133 1.43 -2.33 19.75
C PRO A 133 0.90 -0.90 19.73
N SER A 134 -0.35 -0.75 19.33
CA SER A 134 -1.06 0.53 19.41
C SER A 134 -2.40 0.39 20.13
N TYR A 135 -2.88 1.51 20.66
CA TYR A 135 -4.18 1.62 21.31
C TYR A 135 -5.00 2.74 20.67
N VAL A 136 -6.19 2.39 20.20
CA VAL A 136 -7.19 3.29 19.63
C VAL A 136 -8.42 3.27 20.53
N PRO A 137 -8.78 4.39 21.16
CA PRO A 137 -9.90 4.41 22.11
C PRO A 137 -11.28 4.24 21.44
N ASP A 138 -11.45 4.77 20.24
CA ASP A 138 -12.70 4.76 19.47
C ASP A 138 -12.41 4.38 18.00
N PRO A 139 -12.25 3.08 17.74
CA PRO A 139 -11.90 2.59 16.41
C PRO A 139 -13.15 2.39 15.53
N ALA A 140 -13.08 2.80 14.28
CA ALA A 140 -14.12 2.52 13.27
C ALA A 140 -14.22 1.03 12.87
N ASP A 141 -13.24 0.23 13.25
CA ASP A 141 -13.13 -1.21 12.95
C ASP A 141 -13.27 -2.11 14.19
N ASP A 142 -13.75 -1.54 15.31
CA ASP A 142 -13.93 -2.19 16.62
C ASP A 142 -12.65 -2.76 17.26
N GLU A 143 -11.48 -2.62 16.62
CA GLU A 143 -10.20 -3.12 17.14
C GLU A 143 -9.43 -2.06 17.93
N LYS A 144 -9.56 -2.09 19.27
CA LYS A 144 -8.88 -1.12 20.17
C LYS A 144 -7.39 -1.37 20.35
N LEU A 145 -6.95 -2.61 20.27
CA LEU A 145 -5.54 -2.99 20.38
C LEU A 145 -5.08 -3.54 19.04
N ARG A 146 -4.06 -2.93 18.48
CA ARG A 146 -3.55 -3.24 17.15
C ARG A 146 -2.08 -3.62 17.19
N LEU A 147 -1.64 -4.34 16.17
CA LEU A 147 -0.25 -4.74 15.97
C LEU A 147 0.25 -4.34 14.57
N ASP A 148 -0.37 -3.33 13.96
CA ASP A 148 0.00 -2.84 12.63
C ASP A 148 1.48 -2.41 12.61
N GLY A 149 2.25 -2.88 11.62
CA GLY A 149 3.69 -2.67 11.56
C GLY A 149 4.53 -3.68 12.38
N SER A 150 3.90 -4.61 13.13
CA SER A 150 4.63 -5.69 13.81
C SER A 150 4.99 -6.80 12.82
N TYR A 151 6.22 -7.28 12.87
CA TYR A 151 6.66 -8.38 12.01
C TYR A 151 7.86 -9.15 12.61
N LEU A 152 8.04 -10.37 12.12
CA LEU A 152 9.26 -11.16 12.22
C LEU A 152 9.66 -11.58 10.81
N ALA A 153 10.87 -11.31 10.39
CA ALA A 153 11.38 -11.66 9.07
C ALA A 153 12.77 -12.29 9.16
N THR A 154 13.06 -13.21 8.26
CA THR A 154 14.37 -13.84 8.12
C THR A 154 14.77 -13.91 6.66
N THR A 155 16.07 -13.79 6.41
CA THR A 155 16.63 -13.85 5.05
C THR A 155 17.46 -15.13 4.87
N PHE A 156 17.25 -15.80 3.74
CA PHE A 156 18.03 -16.97 3.33
C PHE A 156 18.31 -16.87 1.84
N HIS A 157 19.57 -16.94 1.45
CA HIS A 157 20.00 -16.67 0.09
C HIS A 157 19.46 -15.31 -0.40
N ASN A 158 18.70 -15.30 -1.49
CA ASN A 158 18.07 -14.09 -2.05
C ASN A 158 16.57 -14.01 -1.75
N TRP A 159 16.12 -14.61 -0.65
CA TRP A 159 14.73 -14.59 -0.23
C TRP A 159 14.59 -14.06 1.20
N THR A 160 13.50 -13.35 1.45
CA THR A 160 13.05 -12.97 2.77
C THR A 160 11.70 -13.64 3.02
N ALA A 161 11.62 -14.43 4.08
CA ALA A 161 10.36 -14.94 4.60
C ALA A 161 9.99 -14.19 5.87
N GLY A 162 8.70 -13.93 6.07
CA GLY A 162 8.24 -13.23 7.26
C GLY A 162 6.80 -13.53 7.61
N ALA A 163 6.42 -13.08 8.80
CA ALA A 163 5.06 -13.11 9.34
C ALA A 163 4.78 -11.82 10.11
N GLY A 164 3.55 -11.29 10.00
CA GLY A 164 3.15 -10.07 10.70
C GLY A 164 2.18 -9.21 9.90
N TYR A 165 2.16 -7.92 10.24
CA TYR A 165 1.23 -6.91 9.75
C TYR A 165 2.01 -5.82 9.04
N ILE A 166 2.29 -5.98 7.74
CA ILE A 166 3.06 -5.02 6.95
C ILE A 166 2.22 -4.43 5.83
N ASP A 167 2.29 -3.11 5.66
CA ASP A 167 1.67 -2.41 4.55
C ASP A 167 2.32 -2.80 3.22
N ARG A 168 1.51 -2.82 2.15
CA ARG A 168 1.96 -3.13 0.78
C ARG A 168 1.39 -2.13 -0.21
N TRP A 169 2.16 -1.87 -1.28
CA TRP A 169 1.71 -1.07 -2.40
C TRP A 169 2.20 -1.70 -3.71
N TRP A 170 1.27 -2.12 -4.56
CA TRP A 170 1.55 -2.82 -5.80
C TRP A 170 1.10 -2.03 -7.02
N GLY A 171 2.04 -1.39 -7.68
CA GLY A 171 1.82 -0.59 -8.87
C GLY A 171 2.60 0.70 -8.87
N PRO A 172 2.63 1.39 -10.01
CA PRO A 172 3.42 2.60 -10.22
C PRO A 172 2.76 3.87 -9.66
N GLY A 173 1.45 3.85 -9.36
CA GLY A 173 0.70 5.04 -8.96
C GLY A 173 1.18 5.67 -7.65
N TRP A 174 1.07 6.99 -7.53
CA TRP A 174 1.37 7.77 -6.35
C TRP A 174 0.12 8.04 -5.48
N GLN A 175 -1.04 8.21 -6.14
CA GLN A 175 -2.32 8.42 -5.45
C GLN A 175 -3.09 7.13 -5.26
N SER A 176 -3.05 6.23 -6.23
CA SER A 176 -3.83 5.00 -6.20
C SER A 176 -3.02 3.78 -6.64
N SER A 177 -3.40 2.62 -6.13
CA SER A 177 -3.14 1.33 -6.74
C SER A 177 -4.45 0.59 -6.90
N LEU A 178 -4.69 0.01 -8.07
CA LEU A 178 -5.97 -0.64 -8.37
C LEU A 178 -6.03 -2.10 -7.91
N ILE A 179 -4.96 -2.65 -7.33
CA ILE A 179 -4.93 -4.04 -6.90
C ILE A 179 -4.62 -4.21 -5.41
N LEU A 180 -3.59 -3.53 -4.90
CA LEU A 180 -3.22 -3.59 -3.49
C LEU A 180 -2.50 -2.30 -3.09
N SER A 181 -3.00 -1.64 -2.06
CA SER A 181 -2.42 -0.44 -1.48
C SER A 181 -2.43 -0.52 0.05
N ASP A 182 -1.98 0.54 0.69
CA ASP A 182 -2.10 0.76 2.14
C ASP A 182 -3.40 1.49 2.52
N ASN A 183 -4.41 1.50 1.64
CA ASN A 183 -5.71 2.11 1.94
C ASN A 183 -6.42 1.37 3.09
N ALA A 184 -6.49 0.05 3.05
CA ALA A 184 -6.88 -0.77 4.21
C ALA A 184 -5.69 -0.93 5.17
N ARG A 185 -5.97 -1.26 6.44
CA ARG A 185 -4.95 -1.68 7.40
C ARG A 185 -4.24 -2.96 6.91
N PRO A 186 -2.99 -3.23 7.35
CA PRO A 186 -2.30 -4.46 6.98
C PRO A 186 -2.95 -5.68 7.66
N ALA A 187 -3.47 -6.62 6.86
CA ALA A 187 -3.98 -7.88 7.38
C ALA A 187 -2.83 -8.80 7.85
N PRO A 188 -3.03 -9.62 8.92
CA PRO A 188 -2.05 -10.59 9.37
C PRO A 188 -1.66 -11.52 8.22
N SER A 189 -0.38 -11.64 7.95
CA SER A 189 0.11 -12.37 6.79
C SER A 189 1.40 -13.13 7.05
N VAL A 190 1.60 -14.20 6.28
CA VAL A 190 2.91 -14.81 6.06
C VAL A 190 3.31 -14.55 4.62
N TRP A 191 4.59 -14.25 4.36
CA TRP A 191 5.04 -13.86 3.03
C TRP A 191 6.42 -14.42 2.68
N LEU A 192 6.67 -14.42 1.38
CA LEU A 192 7.96 -14.73 0.78
C LEU A 192 8.27 -13.70 -0.32
N ASP A 193 9.38 -13.00 -0.18
CA ASP A 193 9.83 -11.97 -1.12
C ASP A 193 11.21 -12.28 -1.66
N ARG A 194 11.42 -12.07 -2.96
CA ARG A 194 12.77 -12.02 -3.51
C ARG A 194 13.43 -10.71 -3.10
N ARG A 195 14.52 -10.82 -2.34
CA ARG A 195 15.16 -9.70 -1.64
C ARG A 195 15.87 -8.72 -2.59
N ASN A 196 16.82 -9.22 -3.39
CA ASN A 196 17.55 -8.41 -4.36
C ASN A 196 16.99 -8.66 -5.75
N THR A 197 16.78 -7.59 -6.49
CA THR A 197 16.17 -7.64 -7.83
C THR A 197 17.21 -7.85 -8.94
N ASP A 198 18.35 -8.46 -8.64
CA ASP A 198 19.42 -8.72 -9.61
C ASP A 198 18.91 -9.48 -10.83
N THR A 199 19.49 -9.18 -11.98
CA THR A 199 19.28 -9.96 -13.21
C THR A 199 19.69 -11.41 -13.01
N SER A 200 18.89 -12.33 -13.50
CA SER A 200 19.21 -13.75 -13.44
C SER A 200 20.46 -14.08 -14.28
N SER A 201 21.37 -14.88 -13.71
CA SER A 201 22.51 -15.41 -14.43
C SER A 201 22.13 -16.53 -15.45
N SER A 202 20.89 -17.03 -15.39
CA SER A 202 20.38 -18.02 -16.33
C SER A 202 20.15 -17.39 -17.70
N PRO A 203 20.71 -17.94 -18.81
CA PRO A 203 20.48 -17.41 -20.15
C PRO A 203 18.98 -17.35 -20.54
N TRP A 204 18.16 -18.24 -19.98
CA TRP A 204 16.72 -18.30 -20.25
C TRP A 204 15.92 -17.21 -19.55
N LEU A 205 16.44 -16.63 -18.46
CA LEU A 205 15.76 -15.63 -17.64
C LEU A 205 16.46 -14.27 -17.65
N SER A 206 17.65 -14.16 -18.28
CA SER A 206 18.42 -12.91 -18.33
C SER A 206 17.69 -11.77 -19.04
N TRP A 207 16.78 -12.10 -19.97
CA TRP A 207 15.94 -11.13 -20.68
C TRP A 207 14.95 -10.38 -19.78
N LEU A 208 14.63 -10.94 -18.60
CA LEU A 208 13.78 -10.25 -17.62
C LEU A 208 14.47 -9.00 -17.05
N GLY A 209 15.82 -8.93 -17.13
CA GLY A 209 16.55 -7.91 -16.41
C GLY A 209 16.39 -8.05 -14.88
N PRO A 210 16.45 -6.95 -14.12
CA PRO A 210 16.10 -6.96 -12.71
C PRO A 210 14.65 -7.40 -12.51
N TRP A 211 14.42 -8.30 -11.55
CA TRP A 211 13.07 -8.80 -11.25
C TRP A 211 12.84 -9.07 -9.78
N GLN A 212 11.61 -8.92 -9.36
CA GLN A 212 11.13 -9.18 -8.02
C GLN A 212 9.91 -10.09 -8.05
N PHE A 213 9.82 -10.94 -7.06
CA PHE A 213 8.63 -11.73 -6.78
C PHE A 213 8.25 -11.53 -5.31
N THR A 214 6.98 -11.31 -5.05
CA THR A 214 6.40 -11.31 -3.71
C THR A 214 5.14 -12.16 -3.71
N GLY A 215 4.98 -12.95 -2.65
CA GLY A 215 3.79 -13.74 -2.42
C GLY A 215 3.43 -13.73 -0.95
N PHE A 216 2.14 -13.64 -0.63
CA PHE A 216 1.66 -13.70 0.75
C PHE A 216 0.33 -14.45 0.87
N VAL A 217 0.08 -14.94 2.06
CA VAL A 217 -1.22 -15.43 2.51
C VAL A 217 -1.59 -14.68 3.78
N SER A 218 -2.77 -14.07 3.77
CA SER A 218 -3.37 -13.35 4.90
C SER A 218 -4.68 -14.00 5.30
N ARG A 219 -5.10 -13.74 6.54
CA ARG A 219 -6.44 -14.03 7.01
C ARG A 219 -7.18 -12.72 7.21
N LEU A 220 -8.36 -12.60 6.62
CA LEU A 220 -9.23 -11.44 6.77
C LEU A 220 -10.05 -11.57 8.07
N GLU A 221 -10.68 -10.47 8.46
CA GLU A 221 -11.47 -10.37 9.70
C GLU A 221 -12.59 -11.42 9.80
N SER A 222 -12.98 -11.75 11.03
CA SER A 222 -14.15 -12.59 11.31
C SER A 222 -15.47 -11.83 11.12
N GLU A 223 -15.42 -10.50 11.26
CA GLU A 223 -16.58 -9.61 11.19
C GLU A 223 -16.85 -9.15 9.76
N ARG A 224 -17.15 -10.11 8.90
CA ARG A 224 -17.47 -9.91 7.49
C ARG A 224 -18.48 -10.95 6.99
N TYR A 225 -19.00 -10.80 5.78
CA TYR A 225 -20.01 -11.70 5.22
C TYR A 225 -19.55 -13.17 5.13
N VAL A 226 -18.30 -13.41 4.74
CA VAL A 226 -17.63 -14.71 4.83
C VAL A 226 -16.50 -14.56 5.85
N PRO A 227 -16.75 -14.94 7.13
CA PRO A 227 -15.76 -14.79 8.17
C PRO A 227 -14.47 -15.54 7.87
N ASP A 228 -13.34 -14.99 8.31
CA ASP A 228 -12.06 -15.68 8.27
C ASP A 228 -11.61 -16.11 6.85
N ALA A 229 -12.04 -15.42 5.81
CA ALA A 229 -11.60 -15.69 4.45
C ALA A 229 -10.09 -15.48 4.31
N ASN A 230 -9.43 -16.33 3.53
CA ASN A 230 -8.02 -16.13 3.23
C ASN A 230 -7.87 -15.18 2.04
N LEU A 231 -6.86 -14.30 2.10
CA LEU A 231 -6.41 -13.46 1.00
C LEU A 231 -5.03 -13.93 0.56
N ILE A 232 -4.91 -14.33 -0.68
CA ILE A 232 -3.64 -14.76 -1.28
C ILE A 232 -3.24 -13.73 -2.31
N GLY A 233 -2.03 -13.18 -2.16
CA GLY A 233 -1.48 -12.22 -3.11
C GLY A 233 -0.20 -12.72 -3.72
N MET A 234 -0.03 -12.47 -5.02
CA MET A 234 1.19 -12.76 -5.77
C MET A 234 1.48 -11.63 -6.74
N ARG A 235 2.75 -11.22 -6.79
CA ARG A 235 3.21 -10.23 -7.76
C ARG A 235 4.58 -10.61 -8.30
N LEU A 236 4.73 -10.49 -9.62
CA LEU A 236 5.99 -10.55 -10.34
C LEU A 236 6.16 -9.23 -11.08
N ASN A 237 7.24 -8.51 -10.83
CA ASN A 237 7.62 -7.34 -11.64
C ASN A 237 9.06 -7.46 -12.10
N PHE A 238 9.37 -6.90 -13.27
CA PHE A 238 10.68 -7.02 -13.90
C PHE A 238 10.94 -5.87 -14.89
N ARG A 239 12.20 -5.64 -15.18
CA ARG A 239 12.66 -4.57 -16.09
C ARG A 239 13.38 -5.15 -17.31
N PRO A 240 12.65 -5.54 -18.37
CA PRO A 240 13.25 -6.18 -19.55
C PRO A 240 14.10 -5.22 -20.40
N LEU A 241 13.87 -3.91 -20.25
CA LEU A 241 14.60 -2.85 -20.92
C LEU A 241 14.86 -1.71 -19.93
N ASP A 242 15.90 -0.92 -20.21
CA ASP A 242 16.16 0.29 -19.43
C ASP A 242 14.92 1.21 -19.44
N GLY A 243 14.51 1.63 -18.25
CA GLY A 243 13.35 2.48 -18.04
C GLY A 243 12.00 1.76 -18.03
N LEU A 244 11.85 0.61 -18.69
CA LEU A 244 10.57 -0.10 -18.74
C LEU A 244 10.46 -1.12 -17.59
N GLU A 245 9.47 -0.96 -16.74
CA GLU A 245 9.07 -1.92 -15.73
C GLU A 245 7.68 -2.48 -16.04
N VAL A 246 7.53 -3.80 -15.91
CA VAL A 246 6.29 -4.55 -16.16
C VAL A 246 5.94 -5.30 -14.88
N GLY A 247 4.69 -5.18 -14.43
CA GLY A 247 4.17 -5.88 -13.27
C GLY A 247 2.98 -6.76 -13.61
N PHE A 248 2.95 -7.96 -13.03
CA PHE A 248 1.80 -8.86 -13.03
C PHE A 248 1.41 -9.13 -11.59
N SER A 249 0.15 -8.96 -11.27
CA SER A 249 -0.35 -9.14 -9.90
C SER A 249 -1.63 -9.96 -9.90
N ARG A 250 -1.82 -10.72 -8.82
CA ARG A 250 -3.05 -11.46 -8.57
C ARG A 250 -3.40 -11.41 -7.08
N LEU A 251 -4.68 -11.15 -6.77
CA LEU A 251 -5.27 -11.33 -5.46
C LEU A 251 -6.40 -12.35 -5.55
N ILE A 252 -6.50 -13.24 -4.57
CA ILE A 252 -7.51 -14.28 -4.49
C ILE A 252 -8.05 -14.31 -3.06
N GLN A 253 -9.35 -14.03 -2.87
CA GLN A 253 -10.07 -14.39 -1.66
C GLN A 253 -10.56 -15.82 -1.80
N TRP A 254 -10.25 -16.69 -0.85
CA TRP A 254 -10.58 -18.09 -0.90
C TRP A 254 -10.85 -18.67 0.50
N GLY A 255 -11.78 -19.61 0.57
CA GLY A 255 -12.16 -20.26 1.83
C GLY A 255 -12.88 -19.30 2.78
N GLY A 256 -12.74 -19.53 4.08
CA GLY A 256 -13.52 -18.86 5.11
C GLY A 256 -14.70 -19.72 5.58
N GLU A 257 -15.46 -19.24 6.57
CA GLU A 257 -16.58 -19.98 7.12
C GLU A 257 -17.67 -20.22 6.08
N GLY A 258 -18.10 -21.46 5.93
CA GLY A 258 -19.15 -21.86 4.98
C GLY A 258 -18.69 -21.97 3.53
N GLN A 259 -17.43 -21.70 3.22
CA GLN A 259 -16.85 -21.81 1.87
C GLN A 259 -15.95 -23.05 1.73
N PRO A 260 -15.80 -23.63 0.52
CA PRO A 260 -14.86 -24.73 0.28
C PRO A 260 -13.41 -24.34 0.59
N GLN A 261 -12.72 -25.20 1.37
CA GLN A 261 -11.31 -24.99 1.81
C GLN A 261 -10.40 -26.15 1.41
N SER A 262 -10.75 -26.94 0.40
CA SER A 262 -9.94 -28.04 -0.10
C SER A 262 -8.82 -27.54 -1.02
N LEU A 263 -7.73 -28.32 -1.12
CA LEU A 263 -6.67 -28.03 -2.09
C LEU A 263 -7.20 -28.04 -3.55
N SER A 264 -8.22 -28.85 -3.84
CA SER A 264 -8.87 -28.84 -5.16
C SER A 264 -9.59 -27.52 -5.42
N SER A 265 -10.39 -27.02 -4.47
CA SER A 265 -11.08 -25.71 -4.62
C SER A 265 -10.08 -24.56 -4.73
N PHE A 266 -8.95 -24.62 -4.01
CA PHE A 266 -7.86 -23.66 -4.19
C PHE A 266 -7.29 -23.69 -5.63
N TRP A 267 -6.98 -24.89 -6.17
CA TRP A 267 -6.46 -25.01 -7.52
C TRP A 267 -7.47 -24.61 -8.59
N ASP A 268 -8.76 -24.85 -8.36
CA ASP A 268 -9.84 -24.41 -9.25
C ASP A 268 -9.90 -22.88 -9.28
N SER A 269 -9.89 -22.20 -8.11
CA SER A 269 -9.79 -20.76 -8.03
C SER A 269 -8.48 -20.23 -8.62
N PHE A 270 -7.34 -20.87 -8.34
CA PHE A 270 -6.06 -20.44 -8.86
C PHE A 270 -5.95 -20.56 -10.39
N THR A 271 -6.61 -21.54 -11.00
CA THR A 271 -6.57 -21.78 -12.46
C THR A 271 -7.73 -21.16 -13.21
N GLY A 272 -8.66 -20.45 -12.53
CA GLY A 272 -9.86 -19.85 -13.14
C GLY A 272 -10.85 -20.88 -13.68
N LYS A 273 -10.87 -22.09 -13.13
CA LYS A 273 -11.81 -23.17 -13.49
C LYS A 273 -13.05 -23.20 -12.60
N ASP A 274 -13.17 -22.25 -11.73
CA ASP A 274 -14.23 -22.16 -10.71
C ASP A 274 -15.56 -21.62 -11.23
N ASN A 275 -15.61 -21.04 -12.41
CA ASN A 275 -16.82 -20.46 -13.00
C ASN A 275 -17.88 -21.48 -13.45
N TYR A 276 -17.53 -22.77 -13.61
CA TYR A 276 -18.47 -23.81 -14.03
C TYR A 276 -18.25 -25.12 -13.27
N GLY A 277 -19.14 -25.45 -12.34
CA GLY A 277 -19.21 -26.78 -11.75
C GLY A 277 -19.59 -27.84 -12.79
N SER A 278 -19.17 -29.09 -12.56
CA SER A 278 -19.43 -30.24 -13.44
C SER A 278 -20.92 -30.50 -13.72
N ASN A 279 -21.82 -29.88 -12.98
CA ASN A 279 -23.30 -29.99 -13.10
C ASN A 279 -23.96 -28.74 -13.65
N GLY A 280 -23.21 -27.74 -14.18
CA GLY A 280 -23.74 -26.48 -14.66
C GLY A 280 -24.19 -25.51 -13.53
N GLU A 281 -24.00 -25.88 -12.28
CA GLU A 281 -24.19 -24.96 -11.15
C GLU A 281 -22.96 -24.06 -11.03
N ARG A 282 -23.19 -22.77 -10.87
CA ARG A 282 -22.15 -21.76 -10.66
C ARG A 282 -21.52 -21.98 -9.28
N GLN A 283 -20.44 -22.74 -9.22
CA GLN A 283 -19.59 -22.90 -8.04
C GLN A 283 -18.41 -21.95 -8.23
N ASP A 284 -18.47 -20.81 -7.62
CA ASP A 284 -17.40 -19.82 -7.63
C ASP A 284 -16.79 -19.79 -6.21
N PRO A 285 -15.77 -20.63 -5.95
CA PRO A 285 -15.19 -20.78 -4.63
C PRO A 285 -14.22 -19.66 -4.26
N GLY A 286 -13.99 -18.68 -5.13
CA GLY A 286 -13.03 -17.60 -4.90
C GLY A 286 -13.43 -16.28 -5.55
N ASN A 287 -13.06 -15.16 -4.94
CA ASN A 287 -13.12 -13.83 -5.51
C ASN A 287 -11.71 -13.39 -5.94
N GLN A 288 -11.53 -12.95 -7.19
CA GLN A 288 -10.21 -12.79 -7.78
C GLN A 288 -10.05 -11.45 -8.49
N LEU A 289 -8.87 -10.85 -8.32
CA LEU A 289 -8.40 -9.73 -9.12
C LEU A 289 -7.10 -10.10 -9.82
N GLY A 290 -7.00 -9.83 -11.12
CA GLY A 290 -5.78 -9.95 -11.90
C GLY A 290 -5.36 -8.60 -12.48
N GLY A 291 -4.09 -8.22 -12.33
CA GLY A 291 -3.61 -6.92 -12.77
C GLY A 291 -2.32 -6.97 -13.58
N ILE A 292 -2.23 -6.05 -14.53
CA ILE A 292 -1.01 -5.76 -15.27
C ILE A 292 -0.73 -4.27 -15.10
N ASP A 293 0.52 -3.93 -14.80
CA ASP A 293 0.97 -2.56 -14.79
C ASP A 293 2.26 -2.39 -15.60
N LEU A 294 2.41 -1.21 -16.15
CA LEU A 294 3.56 -0.78 -16.93
C LEU A 294 4.02 0.58 -16.44
N ARG A 295 5.30 0.78 -16.28
CA ARG A 295 5.92 2.09 -16.07
C ARG A 295 7.13 2.26 -16.98
N TYR A 296 7.17 3.36 -17.71
CA TYR A 296 8.35 3.75 -18.49
C TYR A 296 8.93 5.03 -17.90
N GLY A 297 10.07 4.90 -17.23
CA GLY A 297 10.82 5.99 -16.63
C GLY A 297 12.05 6.34 -17.45
N PHE A 298 12.32 7.64 -17.61
CA PHE A 298 13.47 8.14 -18.34
C PHE A 298 13.94 9.48 -17.74
N SER A 299 15.14 9.89 -18.12
CA SER A 299 15.69 11.18 -17.70
C SER A 299 16.03 12.07 -18.89
N VAL A 300 15.82 13.36 -18.72
CA VAL A 300 16.28 14.40 -19.66
C VAL A 300 17.04 15.44 -18.84
N SER A 301 18.34 15.53 -19.06
CA SER A 301 19.25 16.28 -18.23
C SER A 301 19.20 15.79 -16.78
N GLU A 302 18.87 16.65 -15.80
CA GLU A 302 18.77 16.30 -14.39
C GLU A 302 17.35 15.95 -13.93
N ARG A 303 16.35 16.02 -14.83
CA ARG A 303 14.95 15.75 -14.53
C ARG A 303 14.57 14.34 -14.97
N THR A 304 13.74 13.70 -14.17
CA THR A 304 13.15 12.40 -14.52
C THR A 304 11.69 12.55 -14.86
N PHE A 305 11.21 11.65 -15.69
CA PHE A 305 9.84 11.56 -16.16
C PHE A 305 9.41 10.12 -16.15
N GLY A 306 8.15 9.86 -15.84
CA GLY A 306 7.55 8.53 -15.88
C GLY A 306 6.16 8.56 -16.51
N LEU A 307 5.89 7.63 -17.40
CA LEU A 307 4.55 7.32 -17.88
C LEU A 307 4.16 5.96 -17.33
N TYR A 308 2.95 5.82 -16.81
CA TYR A 308 2.52 4.55 -16.26
C TYR A 308 1.03 4.30 -16.43
N THR A 309 0.69 3.02 -16.39
CA THR A 309 -0.69 2.55 -16.42
C THR A 309 -0.82 1.29 -15.55
N GLN A 310 -1.99 1.11 -14.99
CA GLN A 310 -2.39 -0.15 -14.36
C GLN A 310 -3.79 -0.53 -14.86
N VAL A 311 -3.95 -1.79 -15.22
CA VAL A 311 -5.22 -2.36 -15.63
C VAL A 311 -5.48 -3.56 -14.73
N VAL A 312 -6.59 -3.54 -14.01
CA VAL A 312 -7.00 -4.63 -13.13
C VAL A 312 -8.34 -5.16 -13.60
N GLY A 313 -8.41 -6.45 -13.75
CA GLY A 313 -9.61 -7.14 -14.19
C GLY A 313 -10.17 -8.01 -13.10
N GLU A 314 -11.48 -8.08 -13.12
CA GLU A 314 -12.31 -8.89 -12.24
C GLU A 314 -13.10 -9.87 -13.08
N ASP A 315 -13.34 -11.06 -12.56
CA ASP A 315 -14.03 -12.16 -13.22
C ASP A 315 -13.41 -12.64 -14.54
N GLU A 316 -13.32 -13.94 -14.74
CA GLU A 316 -12.69 -14.55 -15.90
C GLU A 316 -13.76 -15.02 -16.90
N ALA A 317 -13.78 -14.44 -18.11
CA ALA A 317 -14.44 -15.04 -19.26
C ALA A 317 -13.40 -15.87 -20.06
N GLY A 318 -13.27 -17.12 -19.70
CA GLY A 318 -12.18 -17.97 -20.21
C GLY A 318 -10.89 -17.78 -19.41
N TYR A 319 -9.82 -17.31 -20.01
CA TYR A 319 -8.51 -17.09 -19.33
C TYR A 319 -8.12 -15.61 -19.20
N LEU A 320 -9.00 -14.69 -19.58
CA LEU A 320 -8.75 -13.26 -19.52
C LEU A 320 -9.85 -12.57 -18.70
N PRO A 321 -9.48 -11.55 -17.90
CA PRO A 321 -10.45 -10.76 -17.17
C PRO A 321 -11.47 -10.13 -18.12
N SER A 322 -12.76 -10.33 -17.85
CA SER A 322 -13.84 -9.83 -18.70
C SER A 322 -14.16 -8.37 -18.46
N ARG A 323 -13.96 -7.91 -17.25
CA ARG A 323 -14.28 -6.56 -16.75
C ARG A 323 -13.03 -5.93 -16.16
N LYS A 324 -12.80 -4.64 -16.45
CA LYS A 324 -11.52 -3.97 -16.10
C LYS A 324 -11.77 -2.59 -15.56
N VAL A 325 -10.89 -2.21 -14.65
CA VAL A 325 -10.70 -0.87 -14.11
C VAL A 325 -9.31 -0.36 -14.55
N TYR A 326 -9.15 0.96 -14.66
CA TYR A 326 -8.01 1.56 -15.31
C TYR A 326 -7.38 2.67 -14.48
N GLN A 327 -6.07 2.76 -14.56
CA GLN A 327 -5.27 3.88 -14.08
C GLN A 327 -4.30 4.31 -15.18
N LEU A 328 -4.15 5.61 -15.33
CA LEU A 328 -3.13 6.23 -16.19
C LEU A 328 -2.46 7.35 -15.39
N GLY A 329 -1.15 7.46 -15.49
CA GLY A 329 -0.43 8.51 -14.80
C GLY A 329 0.83 8.96 -15.52
N PHE A 330 1.24 10.16 -15.15
CA PHE A 330 2.47 10.79 -15.56
C PHE A 330 3.14 11.41 -14.34
N ASP A 331 4.40 11.12 -14.12
CA ASP A 331 5.19 11.69 -13.02
C ASP A 331 6.45 12.41 -13.56
N TRP A 332 6.90 13.43 -12.83
CA TRP A 332 8.13 14.15 -13.19
C TRP A 332 8.77 14.79 -11.97
N THR A 333 10.08 15.06 -12.09
CA THR A 333 10.84 15.76 -11.06
C THR A 333 11.20 17.16 -11.45
N SER A 334 11.34 18.05 -10.47
CA SER A 334 11.83 19.42 -10.63
C SER A 334 12.70 19.85 -9.45
N ARG A 335 13.35 21.00 -9.58
CA ARG A 335 14.07 21.68 -8.50
C ARG A 335 13.57 23.11 -8.40
N LEU A 336 12.77 23.39 -7.40
CA LEU A 336 12.16 24.70 -7.14
C LEU A 336 12.22 24.99 -5.62
N LEU A 337 12.14 26.27 -5.25
CA LEU A 337 12.03 26.72 -3.85
C LEU A 337 13.13 26.14 -2.92
N GLY A 338 14.34 25.95 -3.44
CA GLY A 338 15.44 25.40 -2.67
C GLY A 338 15.41 23.90 -2.39
N GLY A 339 14.41 23.17 -2.92
CA GLY A 339 14.23 21.74 -2.71
C GLY A 339 14.03 20.96 -4.01
N GLN A 340 13.74 19.69 -3.85
CA GLN A 340 13.40 18.76 -4.94
C GLN A 340 11.91 18.44 -4.90
N GLN A 341 11.28 18.29 -6.06
CA GLN A 341 9.87 17.95 -6.16
C GLN A 341 9.68 16.68 -6.97
N GLN A 342 8.77 15.84 -6.50
CA GLN A 342 8.13 14.77 -7.24
C GLN A 342 6.70 15.18 -7.55
N TRP A 343 6.39 15.41 -8.81
CA TRP A 343 5.05 15.72 -9.30
C TRP A 343 4.41 14.47 -9.87
N TYR A 344 3.09 14.39 -9.80
CA TYR A 344 2.32 13.37 -10.51
C TYR A 344 0.96 13.91 -10.94
N LEU A 345 0.51 13.46 -12.10
CA LEU A 345 -0.86 13.61 -12.61
C LEU A 345 -1.39 12.21 -12.84
N GLU A 346 -2.47 11.86 -12.17
CA GLU A 346 -2.99 10.50 -12.14
C GLU A 346 -4.51 10.50 -12.33
N GLY A 347 -4.99 9.67 -13.24
CA GLY A 347 -6.41 9.41 -13.46
C GLY A 347 -6.74 7.96 -13.19
N VAL A 348 -7.88 7.72 -12.51
CA VAL A 348 -8.44 6.39 -12.28
C VAL A 348 -9.88 6.33 -12.73
N ASP A 349 -10.31 5.18 -13.25
CA ASP A 349 -11.70 4.85 -13.53
C ASP A 349 -11.96 3.44 -13.03
N THR A 350 -12.80 3.32 -12.01
CA THR A 350 -13.18 2.05 -11.38
C THR A 350 -14.58 1.58 -11.76
N LEU A 351 -15.25 2.25 -12.69
CA LEU A 351 -16.44 1.71 -13.34
C LEU A 351 -16.01 0.55 -14.24
N SER A 352 -16.51 -0.63 -13.93
CA SER A 352 -16.11 -1.85 -14.62
C SER A 352 -16.59 -1.88 -16.07
N GLU A 353 -15.66 -1.87 -17.03
CA GLU A 353 -15.93 -1.84 -18.47
C GLU A 353 -15.31 -3.03 -19.21
N SER A 354 -15.84 -3.38 -20.38
CA SER A 354 -15.21 -4.37 -21.26
C SER A 354 -13.98 -3.79 -21.97
N LEU A 355 -12.99 -4.63 -22.30
CA LEU A 355 -11.67 -4.19 -22.83
C LEU A 355 -11.72 -3.30 -24.08
N PHE A 356 -12.75 -3.44 -24.93
CA PHE A 356 -12.84 -2.74 -26.22
C PHE A 356 -14.07 -1.85 -26.33
N GLY A 357 -14.57 -1.37 -25.20
CA GLY A 357 -15.86 -0.67 -25.14
C GLY A 357 -17.04 -1.65 -25.14
N GLY A 358 -18.11 -1.29 -24.52
CA GLY A 358 -19.30 -2.10 -24.34
C GLY A 358 -20.03 -1.69 -23.09
N ASP A 359 -20.97 -2.51 -22.65
CA ASP A 359 -21.77 -2.20 -21.46
C ASP A 359 -20.87 -2.12 -20.22
N SER A 360 -20.93 -0.99 -19.53
CA SER A 360 -20.42 -0.85 -18.19
C SER A 360 -21.27 -1.69 -17.21
N ARG A 361 -20.65 -2.21 -16.17
CA ARG A 361 -21.35 -2.86 -15.07
C ARG A 361 -21.11 -2.10 -13.79
N PRO A 362 -22.08 -1.33 -13.33
CA PRO A 362 -21.98 -0.66 -12.06
C PRO A 362 -21.97 -1.64 -10.90
N ASN A 363 -21.38 -1.24 -9.80
CA ASN A 363 -21.23 -2.03 -8.57
C ASN A 363 -20.66 -3.43 -8.85
N TYR A 364 -19.62 -3.50 -9.63
CA TYR A 364 -18.99 -4.75 -10.02
C TYR A 364 -17.51 -4.82 -9.57
N ALA A 365 -16.74 -3.77 -9.80
CA ALA A 365 -15.36 -3.69 -9.36
C ALA A 365 -15.27 -3.82 -7.84
N TYR A 366 -14.39 -4.71 -7.37
CA TYR A 366 -14.18 -5.02 -5.95
C TYR A 366 -15.37 -5.65 -5.22
N GLU A 367 -16.48 -5.93 -5.91
CA GLU A 367 -17.68 -6.57 -5.39
C GLU A 367 -17.72 -8.06 -5.78
N HIS A 368 -18.43 -8.89 -5.01
CA HIS A 368 -18.58 -10.30 -5.33
C HIS A 368 -19.88 -10.88 -4.77
N PHE A 369 -20.51 -11.80 -5.50
CA PHE A 369 -21.79 -12.35 -5.10
C PHE A 369 -21.71 -13.36 -3.94
N ASN A 370 -20.56 -14.06 -3.75
CA ASN A 370 -20.32 -14.95 -2.63
C ASN A 370 -19.59 -14.22 -1.48
N TYR A 371 -18.50 -13.53 -1.76
CA TYR A 371 -17.73 -12.73 -0.80
C TYR A 371 -18.29 -11.31 -0.73
N ARG A 372 -19.51 -11.16 -0.23
CA ARG A 372 -20.31 -9.92 -0.35
C ARG A 372 -19.71 -8.70 0.35
N SER A 373 -18.79 -8.87 1.27
CA SER A 373 -18.01 -7.72 1.80
C SER A 373 -17.02 -7.16 0.77
N GLY A 374 -16.83 -7.86 -0.35
CA GLY A 374 -15.95 -7.44 -1.45
C GLY A 374 -14.45 -7.58 -1.14
N MET A 375 -13.62 -6.99 -1.99
CA MET A 375 -12.16 -6.90 -1.80
C MET A 375 -11.80 -5.82 -0.78
N ARG A 376 -12.29 -5.99 0.45
CA ARG A 376 -12.09 -5.05 1.57
C ARG A 376 -11.53 -5.80 2.77
N TYR A 377 -10.88 -5.05 3.65
CA TYR A 377 -10.43 -5.49 4.97
C TYR A 377 -10.78 -4.40 5.98
N LEU A 378 -11.49 -4.79 7.05
CA LEU A 378 -11.98 -3.88 8.08
C LEU A 378 -12.66 -2.64 7.48
N GLY A 379 -13.63 -2.88 6.57
CA GLY A 379 -14.46 -1.84 5.96
C GLY A 379 -13.79 -0.99 4.86
N ARG A 380 -12.50 -1.21 4.56
CA ARG A 380 -11.77 -0.42 3.56
C ARG A 380 -11.33 -1.26 2.38
N ASN A 381 -11.42 -0.69 1.18
CA ASN A 381 -10.93 -1.34 -0.04
C ASN A 381 -9.45 -1.65 0.05
N LEU A 382 -9.04 -2.87 -0.32
CA LEU A 382 -7.64 -3.30 -0.34
C LEU A 382 -6.81 -2.60 -1.43
N ALA A 383 -7.47 -1.97 -2.40
CA ALA A 383 -6.87 -1.29 -3.54
C ALA A 383 -7.01 0.23 -3.42
N THR A 384 -7.85 0.86 -4.22
CA THR A 384 -7.99 2.31 -4.27
C THR A 384 -8.93 2.86 -3.19
N THR A 385 -8.62 4.05 -2.70
CA THR A 385 -9.44 4.80 -1.76
C THR A 385 -10.80 5.23 -2.34
N PHE A 386 -10.91 5.33 -3.68
CA PHE A 386 -12.15 5.77 -4.34
C PHE A 386 -13.21 4.67 -4.46
N ASP A 387 -12.84 3.42 -4.13
CA ASP A 387 -13.69 2.22 -4.20
C ASP A 387 -14.26 1.95 -5.61
N SER A 388 -15.42 1.33 -5.70
CA SER A 388 -16.10 0.96 -6.95
C SER A 388 -16.75 2.17 -7.63
N ASP A 389 -16.92 2.10 -8.94
CA ASP A 389 -17.70 3.02 -9.78
C ASP A 389 -17.29 4.51 -9.67
N ALA A 390 -16.04 4.76 -9.39
CA ALA A 390 -15.51 6.11 -9.28
C ALA A 390 -14.68 6.50 -10.50
N ARG A 391 -14.64 7.80 -10.78
CA ARG A 391 -13.65 8.43 -11.64
C ARG A 391 -12.97 9.54 -10.86
N ALA A 392 -11.64 9.55 -10.84
CA ALA A 392 -10.89 10.60 -10.17
C ALA A 392 -9.69 11.03 -11.00
N VAL A 393 -9.32 12.31 -10.87
CA VAL A 393 -8.10 12.88 -11.42
C VAL A 393 -7.39 13.66 -10.32
N THR A 394 -6.14 13.31 -10.08
CA THR A 394 -5.31 13.95 -9.04
C THR A 394 -4.07 14.58 -9.64
N LEU A 395 -3.83 15.85 -9.33
CA LEU A 395 -2.54 16.51 -9.49
C LEU A 395 -1.89 16.63 -8.12
N GLY A 396 -0.73 16.00 -7.94
CA GLY A 396 -0.04 16.02 -6.66
C GLY A 396 1.42 16.40 -6.77
N VAL A 397 1.98 16.83 -5.65
CA VAL A 397 3.40 17.15 -5.52
C VAL A 397 3.89 16.82 -4.11
N TYR A 398 5.03 16.17 -4.03
CA TYR A 398 5.88 16.11 -2.86
C TYR A 398 7.03 17.10 -3.04
N HIS A 399 7.29 17.94 -2.06
CA HIS A 399 8.42 18.86 -2.02
C HIS A 399 9.32 18.51 -0.85
N PHE A 400 10.57 18.22 -1.14
CA PHE A 400 11.60 17.84 -0.17
C PHE A 400 12.66 18.95 -0.10
N SER A 401 12.65 19.74 0.95
CA SER A 401 13.72 20.73 1.24
C SER A 401 14.88 20.10 2.00
N ALA A 402 14.62 19.02 2.76
CA ALA A 402 15.56 18.09 3.37
C ALA A 402 14.89 16.72 3.47
N PRO A 403 15.63 15.63 3.77
CA PRO A 403 15.01 14.30 3.93
C PRO A 403 13.86 14.27 4.94
N GLU A 404 14.03 15.01 6.06
CA GLU A 404 13.03 15.08 7.14
C GLU A 404 12.08 16.29 7.03
N VAL A 405 12.21 17.15 5.99
CA VAL A 405 11.34 18.32 5.79
C VAL A 405 10.64 18.20 4.46
N GLN A 406 9.39 17.81 4.52
CA GLN A 406 8.60 17.54 3.32
C GLN A 406 7.22 18.21 3.37
N TRP A 407 6.75 18.59 2.19
CA TRP A 407 5.38 19.01 1.94
C TRP A 407 4.76 18.05 0.94
N GLN A 408 3.51 17.75 1.13
CA GLN A 408 2.68 17.07 0.13
C GLN A 408 1.45 17.94 -0.12
N LEU A 409 1.14 18.16 -1.40
CA LEU A 409 -0.12 18.76 -1.82
C LEU A 409 -0.72 17.86 -2.88
N ALA A 410 -2.03 17.60 -2.77
CA ALA A 410 -2.78 16.85 -3.77
C ALA A 410 -4.14 17.53 -3.99
N LEU A 411 -4.42 17.88 -5.24
CA LEU A 411 -5.71 18.38 -5.68
C LEU A 411 -6.38 17.28 -6.50
N THR A 412 -7.50 16.78 -6.01
CA THR A 412 -8.27 15.70 -6.63
C THR A 412 -9.66 16.17 -6.96
N TRP A 413 -10.09 15.96 -8.19
CA TRP A 413 -11.49 15.91 -8.57
C TRP A 413 -11.94 14.45 -8.60
N ALA A 414 -13.10 14.14 -8.03
CA ALA A 414 -13.66 12.79 -8.04
C ALA A 414 -15.17 12.81 -8.21
N ASP A 415 -15.65 11.90 -9.06
CA ASP A 415 -17.05 11.52 -9.21
C ASP A 415 -17.18 10.10 -8.63
N LEU A 416 -17.71 10.02 -7.43
CA LEU A 416 -17.75 8.84 -6.58
C LEU A 416 -19.07 8.12 -6.72
N ASN A 417 -19.03 6.77 -6.73
CA ASN A 417 -20.23 5.92 -6.83
C ASN A 417 -21.22 6.42 -7.91
N ARG A 418 -20.75 6.55 -9.14
CA ARG A 418 -21.40 7.19 -10.29
C ARG A 418 -22.80 6.62 -10.62
N GLU A 419 -23.04 5.37 -10.30
CA GLU A 419 -24.31 4.71 -10.53
C GLU A 419 -25.21 4.70 -9.27
N GLY A 420 -24.74 5.23 -8.16
CA GLY A 420 -25.51 5.48 -6.93
C GLY A 420 -25.95 4.23 -6.17
N GLY A 421 -25.33 3.08 -6.43
CA GLY A 421 -25.68 1.82 -5.79
C GLY A 421 -24.62 1.34 -4.80
N VAL A 422 -25.05 0.62 -3.77
CA VAL A 422 -24.15 -0.09 -2.85
C VAL A 422 -24.56 -1.56 -2.86
N ARG A 423 -23.64 -2.45 -3.21
CA ARG A 423 -23.89 -3.90 -3.30
C ARG A 423 -23.26 -4.73 -2.22
N PHE A 424 -22.31 -4.17 -1.49
CA PHE A 424 -21.65 -4.94 -0.44
C PHE A 424 -22.64 -5.30 0.69
N ASN A 425 -22.34 -6.39 1.38
CA ASN A 425 -23.04 -6.82 2.57
C ASN A 425 -22.01 -7.12 3.66
N LYS A 426 -22.12 -6.44 4.77
CA LYS A 426 -21.19 -6.56 5.89
C LYS A 426 -21.21 -7.93 6.58
N GLY A 427 -22.32 -8.60 6.55
CA GLY A 427 -22.60 -9.75 7.41
C GLY A 427 -23.44 -9.36 8.64
N ALA A 428 -24.05 -10.34 9.27
CA ALA A 428 -24.88 -10.12 10.44
C ALA A 428 -24.03 -9.78 11.68
N GLY A 429 -24.39 -8.71 12.39
CA GLY A 429 -23.73 -8.32 13.65
C GLY A 429 -22.38 -7.62 13.47
N THR A 430 -22.02 -7.20 12.27
CA THR A 430 -20.77 -6.47 12.02
C THR A 430 -20.87 -5.04 12.52
N GLU A 431 -19.96 -4.65 13.40
CA GLU A 431 -19.81 -3.27 13.94
C GLU A 431 -18.76 -2.44 13.18
N VAL A 432 -18.09 -3.02 12.19
CA VAL A 432 -17.10 -2.35 11.35
C VAL A 432 -17.74 -1.32 10.43
N ASP A 433 -17.22 -0.10 10.43
CA ASP A 433 -17.66 0.99 9.55
C ASP A 433 -17.02 0.87 8.17
N TYR A 434 -17.85 0.92 7.12
CA TYR A 434 -17.41 0.82 5.74
C TYR A 434 -17.20 2.19 5.11
N ALA A 435 -15.95 2.48 4.75
CA ALA A 435 -15.54 3.73 4.09
C ALA A 435 -15.83 3.69 2.57
N VAL A 436 -17.08 3.40 2.21
CA VAL A 436 -17.56 3.31 0.82
C VAL A 436 -18.50 4.48 0.55
N PRO A 437 -18.35 5.24 -0.56
CA PRO A 437 -19.28 6.31 -0.92
C PRO A 437 -20.73 5.81 -1.02
N ALA A 438 -21.64 6.42 -0.28
CA ALA A 438 -23.01 5.91 -0.10
C ALA A 438 -23.89 6.06 -1.34
N PHE A 439 -23.65 7.09 -2.15
CA PHE A 439 -24.39 7.42 -3.37
C PHE A 439 -23.48 8.23 -4.32
N ASN A 440 -23.98 8.59 -5.50
CA ASN A 440 -23.24 9.42 -6.45
C ASN A 440 -22.93 10.81 -5.87
N GLN A 441 -21.65 11.16 -5.80
CA GLN A 441 -21.15 12.41 -5.23
C GLN A 441 -20.00 12.93 -6.06
N GLU A 442 -20.09 14.17 -6.52
CA GLU A 442 -18.98 14.85 -7.17
C GLU A 442 -18.31 15.79 -6.17
N VAL A 443 -17.00 15.67 -6.00
CA VAL A 443 -16.24 16.44 -5.00
C VAL A 443 -14.86 16.85 -5.52
N VAL A 444 -14.44 18.06 -5.14
CA VAL A 444 -13.06 18.52 -5.29
C VAL A 444 -12.40 18.51 -3.91
N MET A 445 -11.23 17.89 -3.84
CA MET A 445 -10.52 17.67 -2.58
C MET A 445 -9.11 18.26 -2.68
N LEU A 446 -8.71 19.07 -1.70
CA LEU A 446 -7.34 19.54 -1.51
C LEU A 446 -6.78 18.94 -0.23
N GLN A 447 -5.71 18.17 -0.35
CA GLN A 447 -4.96 17.64 0.77
C GLN A 447 -3.62 18.36 0.88
N ILE A 448 -3.26 18.76 2.09
CA ILE A 448 -1.98 19.39 2.44
C ILE A 448 -1.40 18.61 3.61
N SER A 449 -0.15 18.18 3.50
CA SER A 449 0.60 17.58 4.59
C SER A 449 1.96 18.26 4.71
N HIS A 450 2.41 18.49 5.94
CA HIS A 450 3.74 19.01 6.23
C HIS A 450 4.38 18.24 7.37
N THR A 451 5.53 17.66 7.07
CA THR A 451 6.36 16.94 8.04
C THR A 451 7.65 17.71 8.29
N ARG A 452 8.03 17.83 9.55
CA ARG A 452 9.29 18.46 9.94
C ARG A 452 9.80 17.98 11.29
N PRO A 453 11.13 17.97 11.50
CA PRO A 453 11.70 17.75 12.83
C PRO A 453 11.37 18.90 13.76
N VAL A 454 11.21 18.57 15.03
CA VAL A 454 11.01 19.48 16.16
C VAL A 454 12.05 19.21 17.24
N ALA A 455 12.00 19.91 18.35
CA ALA A 455 12.99 19.75 19.44
C ALA A 455 13.07 18.30 19.96
N VAL A 456 11.95 17.57 19.93
CA VAL A 456 11.91 16.14 20.27
C VAL A 456 11.10 15.43 19.19
N GLY A 457 11.82 14.71 18.31
CA GLY A 457 11.20 13.91 17.25
C GLY A 457 10.73 14.71 16.03
N GLU A 458 9.64 14.27 15.43
CA GLU A 458 9.10 14.78 14.17
C GLU A 458 7.59 14.98 14.28
N ILE A 459 7.07 16.05 13.69
CA ILE A 459 5.62 16.34 13.63
C ILE A 459 5.18 16.34 12.16
N THR A 460 4.05 15.69 11.90
CA THR A 460 3.29 15.78 10.66
C THR A 460 1.93 16.41 10.93
N VAL A 461 1.60 17.48 10.20
CA VAL A 461 0.27 18.12 10.20
C VAL A 461 -0.37 17.88 8.85
N GLN A 462 -1.64 17.45 8.85
CA GLN A 462 -2.42 17.24 7.64
C GLN A 462 -3.70 18.08 7.70
N ILE A 463 -4.09 18.65 6.56
CA ILE A 463 -5.33 19.40 6.38
C ILE A 463 -6.00 18.88 5.11
N GLY A 464 -7.27 18.53 5.22
CA GLY A 464 -8.15 18.18 4.11
C GLY A 464 -9.22 19.25 3.93
N LEU A 465 -9.43 19.70 2.70
CA LEU A 465 -10.50 20.61 2.30
C LEU A 465 -11.30 19.94 1.18
N LEU A 466 -12.61 19.86 1.34
CA LEU A 466 -13.54 19.31 0.37
C LEU A 466 -14.49 20.40 -0.10
N SER A 467 -14.94 20.33 -1.37
CA SER A 467 -15.95 21.26 -1.89
C SER A 467 -17.35 21.01 -1.33
N ASP A 468 -17.58 19.82 -0.81
CA ASP A 468 -18.81 19.39 -0.13
C ASP A 468 -18.46 18.19 0.76
N ASP A 469 -19.29 17.88 1.76
CA ASP A 469 -19.10 16.71 2.61
C ASP A 469 -19.23 15.43 1.80
N VAL A 470 -18.40 14.43 2.09
CA VAL A 470 -18.51 13.10 1.49
C VAL A 470 -19.26 12.18 2.46
N VAL A 471 -20.41 11.67 2.02
CA VAL A 471 -21.21 10.71 2.78
C VAL A 471 -20.76 9.30 2.44
N LEU A 472 -20.29 8.58 3.45
CA LEU A 472 -19.92 7.17 3.39
C LEU A 472 -21.08 6.30 3.86
N ALA A 473 -20.99 5.00 3.67
CA ALA A 473 -22.05 4.05 4.06
C ALA A 473 -22.36 4.11 5.55
N ASP A 474 -21.37 4.34 6.38
CA ASP A 474 -21.50 4.36 7.85
C ASP A 474 -21.00 5.64 8.49
N ASP A 475 -20.43 6.58 7.72
CA ASP A 475 -19.81 7.77 8.26
C ASP A 475 -19.89 8.96 7.28
N ARG A 476 -19.30 10.08 7.63
CA ARG A 476 -19.25 11.30 6.83
C ARG A 476 -17.90 11.98 6.99
N VAL A 477 -17.35 12.48 5.92
CA VAL A 477 -16.16 13.32 5.93
C VAL A 477 -16.56 14.76 5.70
N SER A 478 -16.26 15.64 6.65
CA SER A 478 -16.62 17.05 6.59
C SER A 478 -15.78 17.83 5.59
N GLU A 479 -16.28 18.98 5.14
CA GLU A 479 -15.57 19.89 4.23
C GLU A 479 -14.17 20.29 4.72
N LEU A 480 -13.96 20.36 6.04
CA LEU A 480 -12.67 20.65 6.66
C LEU A 480 -12.27 19.55 7.63
N SER A 481 -11.13 18.93 7.38
CA SER A 481 -10.55 17.94 8.28
C SER A 481 -9.11 18.27 8.63
N GLY A 482 -8.66 17.83 9.80
CA GLY A 482 -7.30 18.01 10.29
C GLY A 482 -6.76 16.74 10.90
N ALA A 483 -5.44 16.52 10.78
CA ALA A 483 -4.76 15.44 11.48
C ALA A 483 -3.38 15.89 11.97
N LEU A 484 -2.95 15.27 13.07
CA LEU A 484 -1.66 15.50 13.69
C LEU A 484 -1.01 14.14 14.00
N GLU A 485 0.27 14.04 13.71
CA GLU A 485 1.10 12.91 14.14
C GLU A 485 2.38 13.47 14.75
N TRP A 486 2.79 12.91 15.88
CA TRP A 486 4.04 13.23 16.55
C TRP A 486 4.81 11.95 16.86
N ARG A 487 5.95 11.77 16.17
CA ARG A 487 6.87 10.65 16.32
C ARG A 487 8.03 11.03 17.20
N ILE A 488 8.24 10.31 18.29
CA ILE A 488 9.28 10.56 19.28
C ILE A 488 10.24 9.36 19.29
N PRO A 489 11.50 9.50 18.88
CA PRO A 489 12.51 8.47 19.08
C PRO A 489 12.85 8.34 20.56
N LEU A 490 13.12 7.10 21.03
CA LEU A 490 13.44 6.76 22.41
C LEU A 490 14.88 6.30 22.57
#